data_2e2aaab6df21aed237045393e2b27861
#
_entry.id   2e2aaab6df21aed237045393e2b27861
#
_cell.length_a   1.000
_cell.length_b   1.000
_cell.length_c   1.000
_cell.angle_alpha   90.00
_cell.angle_beta   90.00
_cell.angle_gamma   90.00
#
_symmetry.space_group_name_H-M   'P 1'
#
loop_
_entity.id
_entity.type
_entity.pdbx_description
1 polymer ?
#
loop_
_entity_poly.entity_id
_entity_poly.type
_entity_poly.pdbx_seq_one_letter_code
_entity_poly.pdbx_strand_id
1 'polypeptide(L)'
;DVVVRFDATQAKASLGIVSKALEEMAARQARFEAERDDAKTVAFPAGLTARAGDPEVARLMSGEQRLFEMRRAARNGQKAQLREQIEQLHRQIEGTQAQVEAKGKELKLVAQELEGVRVLWKQSLVPISRVTILERDSARMDGERAALVAQQAQSRGRIAELELKIHQIDQDLSTDVGKEMAEIRAKQSEMSERRIAAEDQLKRIDLVSPEDGRVFQRNVHTVGGVVQAGEPIMLIVPDSDSLI
;
A
#
# COMPACT_ATOMS: atom_id res chain seq x y z
N ASP A 1 1.64 -42.97 30.51
CA ASP A 1 1.32 -41.96 31.55
C ASP A 1 2.45 -40.97 31.70
N VAL A 2 2.13 -39.70 32.12
CA VAL A 2 3.13 -38.68 32.46
C VAL A 2 3.81 -39.04 33.77
N VAL A 3 5.14 -39.20 33.75
CA VAL A 3 5.93 -39.64 34.92
C VAL A 3 6.64 -38.47 35.61
N VAL A 4 7.03 -37.44 34.86
CA VAL A 4 7.60 -36.20 35.39
C VAL A 4 7.14 -35.02 34.54
N ARG A 5 6.89 -33.89 35.20
CA ARG A 5 6.58 -32.62 34.54
C ARG A 5 7.63 -31.58 34.93
N PHE A 6 8.30 -31.04 33.92
CA PHE A 6 9.25 -29.94 34.09
C PHE A 6 8.53 -28.58 34.15
N ASP A 7 9.26 -27.56 34.60
CA ASP A 7 8.73 -26.19 34.60
C ASP A 7 8.49 -25.69 33.17
N ALA A 8 7.24 -25.33 32.87
CA ALA A 8 6.78 -24.90 31.55
C ALA A 8 6.95 -23.40 31.30
N THR A 9 7.38 -22.62 32.30
CA THR A 9 7.31 -21.15 32.25
C THR A 9 8.09 -20.58 31.08
N GLN A 10 9.32 -21.01 30.87
CA GLN A 10 10.17 -20.51 29.78
C GLN A 10 9.65 -20.96 28.41
N ALA A 11 9.25 -22.23 28.27
CA ALA A 11 8.75 -22.75 26.98
C ALA A 11 7.42 -22.09 26.59
N LYS A 12 6.51 -21.89 27.56
CA LYS A 12 5.25 -21.13 27.30
C LYS A 12 5.52 -19.69 26.92
N ALA A 13 6.45 -19.02 27.60
CA ALA A 13 6.82 -17.65 27.30
C ALA A 13 7.42 -17.54 25.89
N SER A 14 8.33 -18.45 25.48
CA SER A 14 8.92 -18.49 24.15
C SER A 14 7.86 -18.71 23.06
N LEU A 15 6.97 -19.70 23.26
CA LEU A 15 5.86 -19.94 22.33
C LEU A 15 4.93 -18.73 22.24
N GLY A 16 4.63 -18.07 23.38
CA GLY A 16 3.79 -16.87 23.43
C GLY A 16 4.39 -15.70 22.64
N ILE A 17 5.69 -15.45 22.76
CA ILE A 17 6.41 -14.39 22.03
C ILE A 17 6.31 -14.64 20.51
N VAL A 18 6.63 -15.87 20.08
CA VAL A 18 6.62 -16.22 18.65
C VAL A 18 5.20 -16.17 18.07
N SER A 19 4.20 -16.66 18.82
CA SER A 19 2.81 -16.63 18.40
C SER A 19 2.29 -15.19 18.23
N LYS A 20 2.58 -14.30 19.19
CA LYS A 20 2.23 -12.86 19.09
C LYS A 20 2.91 -12.20 17.90
N ALA A 21 4.19 -12.49 17.65
CA ALA A 21 4.89 -11.95 16.47
C ALA A 21 4.24 -12.40 15.16
N LEU A 22 3.82 -13.67 15.05
CA LEU A 22 3.09 -14.17 13.87
C LEU A 22 1.72 -13.50 13.71
N GLU A 23 0.98 -13.25 14.79
CA GLU A 23 -0.29 -12.55 14.78
C GLU A 23 -0.13 -11.10 14.29
N GLU A 24 0.89 -10.38 14.78
CA GLU A 24 1.21 -9.04 14.31
C GLU A 24 1.54 -9.01 12.81
N MET A 25 2.34 -9.97 12.34
CA MET A 25 2.68 -10.09 10.93
C MET A 25 1.45 -10.42 10.08
N ALA A 26 0.56 -11.29 10.56
CA ALA A 26 -0.68 -11.65 9.87
C ALA A 26 -1.65 -10.45 9.77
N ALA A 27 -1.76 -9.64 10.82
CA ALA A 27 -2.56 -8.43 10.79
C ALA A 27 -1.99 -7.37 9.83
N ARG A 28 -0.67 -7.18 9.85
CA ARG A 28 0.05 -6.30 8.93
C ARG A 28 -0.10 -6.74 7.48
N GLN A 29 0.05 -8.03 7.22
CA GLN A 29 -0.14 -8.60 5.89
C GLN A 29 -1.55 -8.33 5.37
N ALA A 30 -2.58 -8.55 6.19
CA ALA A 30 -3.97 -8.28 5.81
C ALA A 30 -4.18 -6.79 5.44
N ARG A 31 -3.55 -5.86 6.15
CA ARG A 31 -3.59 -4.45 5.80
C ARG A 31 -2.92 -4.16 4.45
N PHE A 32 -1.73 -4.70 4.20
CA PHE A 32 -1.04 -4.50 2.93
C PHE A 32 -1.78 -5.13 1.75
N GLU A 33 -2.41 -6.29 1.94
CA GLU A 33 -3.29 -6.89 0.95
C GLU A 33 -4.48 -5.97 0.63
N ALA A 34 -5.12 -5.39 1.66
CA ALA A 34 -6.19 -4.43 1.47
C ALA A 34 -5.72 -3.14 0.78
N GLU A 35 -4.51 -2.65 1.06
CA GLU A 35 -3.91 -1.50 0.38
C GLU A 35 -3.61 -1.79 -1.10
N ARG A 36 -3.09 -2.98 -1.41
CA ARG A 36 -2.80 -3.43 -2.78
C ARG A 36 -4.06 -3.53 -3.62
N ASP A 37 -5.10 -4.11 -3.05
CA ASP A 37 -6.35 -4.43 -3.75
C ASP A 37 -7.35 -3.26 -3.72
N ASP A 38 -6.94 -2.09 -3.20
CA ASP A 38 -7.76 -0.88 -2.98
C ASP A 38 -9.10 -1.21 -2.29
N ALA A 39 -9.07 -2.15 -1.32
CA ALA A 39 -10.23 -2.61 -0.59
C ALA A 39 -10.86 -1.47 0.23
N LYS A 40 -12.11 -1.64 0.64
CA LYS A 40 -12.79 -0.65 1.51
C LYS A 40 -12.41 -0.81 2.97
N THR A 41 -12.11 -2.03 3.40
CA THR A 41 -11.77 -2.41 4.78
C THR A 41 -10.72 -3.51 4.76
N VAL A 42 -10.01 -3.69 5.87
CA VAL A 42 -9.06 -4.79 6.03
C VAL A 42 -9.80 -6.09 6.32
N ALA A 43 -9.54 -7.13 5.55
CA ALA A 43 -10.04 -8.49 5.79
C ALA A 43 -9.03 -9.27 6.62
N PHE A 44 -9.22 -9.33 7.94
CA PHE A 44 -8.32 -10.07 8.82
C PHE A 44 -8.51 -11.57 8.71
N PRO A 45 -7.43 -12.38 8.87
CA PRO A 45 -7.50 -13.84 8.84
C PRO A 45 -8.42 -14.41 9.92
N ALA A 46 -9.03 -15.58 9.65
CA ALA A 46 -9.95 -16.26 10.56
C ALA A 46 -9.37 -16.49 11.98
N GLY A 47 -8.06 -16.78 12.06
CA GLY A 47 -7.36 -16.97 13.35
C GLY A 47 -7.36 -15.73 14.24
N LEU A 48 -7.31 -14.51 13.66
CA LEU A 48 -7.41 -13.26 14.41
C LEU A 48 -8.86 -12.91 14.72
N THR A 49 -9.75 -13.07 13.75
CA THR A 49 -11.18 -12.74 13.94
C THR A 49 -11.86 -13.63 14.97
N ALA A 50 -11.49 -14.91 15.06
CA ALA A 50 -11.99 -15.84 16.09
C ALA A 50 -11.59 -15.40 17.52
N ARG A 51 -10.51 -14.63 17.64
CA ARG A 51 -9.98 -14.11 18.94
C ARG A 51 -10.23 -12.61 19.12
N ALA A 52 -11.15 -12.03 18.37
CA ALA A 52 -11.51 -10.61 18.48
C ALA A 52 -11.98 -10.18 19.88
N GLY A 53 -12.39 -11.13 20.72
CA GLY A 53 -12.71 -10.90 22.14
C GLY A 53 -11.49 -10.69 23.04
N ASP A 54 -10.29 -11.08 22.61
CA ASP A 54 -9.03 -10.83 23.31
C ASP A 54 -8.64 -9.35 23.16
N PRO A 55 -8.46 -8.60 24.27
CA PRO A 55 -8.14 -7.17 24.20
C PRO A 55 -6.85 -6.84 23.44
N GLU A 56 -5.84 -7.75 23.44
CA GLU A 56 -4.60 -7.54 22.70
C GLU A 56 -4.84 -7.68 21.19
N VAL A 57 -5.53 -8.73 20.77
CA VAL A 57 -5.89 -8.97 19.37
C VAL A 57 -6.80 -7.88 18.83
N ALA A 58 -7.81 -7.47 19.63
CA ALA A 58 -8.71 -6.38 19.26
C ALA A 58 -7.95 -5.05 19.03
N ARG A 59 -6.98 -4.72 19.90
CA ARG A 59 -6.13 -3.53 19.74
C ARG A 59 -5.26 -3.62 18.50
N LEU A 60 -4.68 -4.78 18.23
CA LEU A 60 -3.87 -5.02 17.04
C LEU A 60 -4.69 -4.79 15.76
N MET A 61 -5.83 -5.48 15.64
CA MET A 61 -6.73 -5.35 14.48
C MET A 61 -7.21 -3.91 14.29
N SER A 62 -7.67 -3.26 15.37
CA SER A 62 -8.15 -1.87 15.29
C SER A 62 -7.02 -0.88 14.97
N GLY A 63 -5.79 -1.16 15.39
CA GLY A 63 -4.61 -0.38 15.05
C GLY A 63 -4.30 -0.43 13.55
N GLU A 64 -4.25 -1.63 12.97
CA GLU A 64 -4.00 -1.83 11.55
C GLU A 64 -5.14 -1.28 10.69
N GLN A 65 -6.40 -1.44 11.11
CA GLN A 65 -7.55 -0.86 10.42
C GLN A 65 -7.46 0.68 10.38
N ARG A 66 -7.16 1.34 11.51
CA ARG A 66 -7.00 2.80 11.54
C ARG A 66 -5.83 3.27 10.69
N LEU A 67 -4.71 2.56 10.71
CA LEU A 67 -3.55 2.89 9.87
C LEU A 67 -3.90 2.78 8.39
N PHE A 68 -4.60 1.73 7.99
CA PHE A 68 -5.14 1.57 6.63
C PHE A 68 -6.00 2.76 6.22
N GLU A 69 -6.97 3.14 7.06
CA GLU A 69 -7.89 4.25 6.79
C GLU A 69 -7.14 5.59 6.64
N MET A 70 -6.20 5.88 7.55
CA MET A 70 -5.38 7.09 7.49
C MET A 70 -4.53 7.15 6.21
N ARG A 71 -3.85 6.06 5.85
CA ARG A 71 -3.02 5.99 4.64
C ARG A 71 -3.87 6.13 3.38
N ARG A 72 -5.03 5.46 3.34
CA ARG A 72 -5.99 5.57 2.24
C ARG A 72 -6.54 6.99 2.11
N ALA A 73 -6.95 7.61 3.21
CA ALA A 73 -7.44 8.99 3.22
C ALA A 73 -6.37 9.98 2.74
N ALA A 74 -5.13 9.86 3.21
CA ALA A 74 -4.02 10.71 2.79
C ALA A 74 -3.76 10.59 1.28
N ARG A 75 -3.67 9.36 0.76
CA ARG A 75 -3.48 9.09 -0.68
C ARG A 75 -4.62 9.66 -1.52
N ASN A 76 -5.86 9.43 -1.10
CA ASN A 76 -7.03 9.94 -1.82
C ASN A 76 -7.08 11.47 -1.78
N GLY A 77 -6.69 12.09 -0.66
CA GLY A 77 -6.57 13.54 -0.53
C GLY A 77 -5.54 14.13 -1.51
N GLN A 78 -4.36 13.52 -1.61
CA GLN A 78 -3.34 13.93 -2.58
C GLN A 78 -3.84 13.84 -4.02
N LYS A 79 -4.47 12.71 -4.39
CA LYS A 79 -5.05 12.54 -5.73
C LYS A 79 -6.18 13.54 -6.00
N ALA A 80 -7.04 13.81 -5.03
CA ALA A 80 -8.12 14.79 -5.15
C ALA A 80 -7.58 16.20 -5.40
N GLN A 81 -6.52 16.58 -4.67
CA GLN A 81 -5.85 17.87 -4.88
C GLN A 81 -5.28 18.01 -6.31
N LEU A 82 -4.62 16.96 -6.82
CA LEU A 82 -4.09 16.98 -8.19
C LEU A 82 -5.21 17.02 -9.23
N ARG A 83 -6.31 16.31 -9.02
CA ARG A 83 -7.49 16.35 -9.91
C ARG A 83 -8.13 17.74 -9.93
N GLU A 84 -8.23 18.41 -8.77
CA GLU A 84 -8.75 19.78 -8.74
C GLU A 84 -7.86 20.75 -9.54
N GLN A 85 -6.54 20.59 -9.49
CA GLN A 85 -5.62 21.38 -10.33
C GLN A 85 -5.83 21.10 -11.82
N ILE A 86 -6.08 19.85 -12.20
CA ILE A 86 -6.42 19.48 -13.59
C ILE A 86 -7.71 20.16 -14.02
N GLU A 87 -8.75 20.14 -13.20
CA GLU A 87 -10.02 20.80 -13.49
C GLU A 87 -9.87 22.33 -13.64
N GLN A 88 -9.00 22.95 -12.85
CA GLN A 88 -8.70 24.39 -13.00
C GLN A 88 -8.03 24.67 -14.35
N LEU A 89 -7.08 23.80 -14.77
CA LEU A 89 -6.43 23.93 -16.07
C LEU A 89 -7.39 23.68 -17.23
N HIS A 90 -8.35 22.76 -17.10
CA HIS A 90 -9.42 22.56 -18.08
C HIS A 90 -10.27 23.81 -18.26
N ARG A 91 -10.72 24.43 -17.17
CA ARG A 91 -11.48 25.70 -17.22
C ARG A 91 -10.66 26.84 -17.86
N GLN A 92 -9.34 26.87 -17.59
CA GLN A 92 -8.45 27.83 -18.25
C GLN A 92 -8.34 27.59 -19.76
N ILE A 93 -8.24 26.33 -20.20
CA ILE A 93 -8.23 25.96 -21.61
C ILE A 93 -9.52 26.36 -22.29
N GLU A 94 -10.68 26.11 -21.68
CA GLU A 94 -11.99 26.52 -22.21
C GLU A 94 -12.08 28.05 -22.40
N GLY A 95 -11.67 28.82 -21.37
CA GLY A 95 -11.64 30.28 -21.46
C GLY A 95 -10.72 30.79 -22.57
N THR A 96 -9.52 30.16 -22.69
CA THR A 96 -8.56 30.52 -23.76
C THR A 96 -9.07 30.09 -25.12
N GLN A 97 -9.80 28.97 -25.22
CA GLN A 97 -10.43 28.51 -26.46
C GLN A 97 -11.46 29.54 -26.99
N ALA A 98 -12.29 30.06 -26.08
CA ALA A 98 -13.24 31.11 -26.45
C ALA A 98 -12.52 32.36 -26.99
N GLN A 99 -11.38 32.74 -26.43
CA GLN A 99 -10.55 33.84 -26.91
C GLN A 99 -9.97 33.56 -28.32
N VAL A 100 -9.47 32.33 -28.54
CA VAL A 100 -8.94 31.87 -29.83
C VAL A 100 -10.06 31.97 -30.93
N GLU A 101 -11.27 31.56 -30.58
CA GLU A 101 -12.42 31.62 -31.49
C GLU A 101 -12.84 33.07 -31.79
N ALA A 102 -12.87 33.94 -30.77
CA ALA A 102 -13.17 35.37 -30.95
C ALA A 102 -12.14 36.01 -31.89
N LYS A 103 -10.82 35.77 -31.62
CA LYS A 103 -9.75 36.27 -32.50
C LYS A 103 -9.84 35.69 -33.91
N GLY A 104 -10.27 34.44 -34.06
CA GLY A 104 -10.53 33.86 -35.38
C GLY A 104 -11.66 34.55 -36.13
N LYS A 105 -12.71 35.01 -35.44
CA LYS A 105 -13.79 35.79 -36.03
C LYS A 105 -13.32 37.20 -36.45
N GLU A 106 -12.56 37.88 -35.55
CA GLU A 106 -11.96 39.20 -35.87
C GLU A 106 -11.07 39.12 -37.11
N LEU A 107 -10.18 38.11 -37.19
CA LEU A 107 -9.33 37.87 -38.38
C LEU A 107 -10.11 37.68 -39.66
N LYS A 108 -11.23 36.95 -39.62
CA LYS A 108 -12.11 36.78 -40.79
C LYS A 108 -12.70 38.10 -41.25
N LEU A 109 -13.13 38.97 -40.33
CA LEU A 109 -13.69 40.28 -40.66
C LEU A 109 -12.61 41.20 -41.26
N VAL A 110 -11.41 41.23 -40.66
CA VAL A 110 -10.28 42.00 -41.21
C VAL A 110 -9.87 41.48 -42.58
N ALA A 111 -9.89 40.17 -42.82
CA ALA A 111 -9.56 39.57 -44.09
C ALA A 111 -10.59 39.97 -45.17
N GLN A 112 -11.88 40.04 -44.84
CA GLN A 112 -12.94 40.51 -45.75
C GLN A 112 -12.78 41.99 -46.07
N GLU A 113 -12.51 42.86 -45.06
CA GLU A 113 -12.24 44.28 -45.28
C GLU A 113 -11.01 44.48 -46.17
N LEU A 114 -9.92 43.75 -45.88
CA LEU A 114 -8.67 43.82 -46.63
C LEU A 114 -8.90 43.48 -48.13
N GLU A 115 -9.67 42.43 -48.40
CA GLU A 115 -9.97 42.05 -49.80
C GLU A 115 -10.74 43.18 -50.52
N GLY A 116 -11.74 43.77 -49.86
CA GLY A 116 -12.47 44.91 -50.41
C GLY A 116 -11.59 46.13 -50.67
N VAL A 117 -10.72 46.46 -49.68
CA VAL A 117 -9.80 47.60 -49.81
C VAL A 117 -8.73 47.34 -50.89
N ARG A 118 -8.26 46.11 -51.07
CA ARG A 118 -7.33 45.73 -52.17
C ARG A 118 -7.94 45.96 -53.55
N VAL A 119 -9.26 45.66 -53.72
CA VAL A 119 -9.97 45.94 -54.98
C VAL A 119 -10.01 47.44 -55.25
N LEU A 120 -10.38 48.26 -54.23
CA LEU A 120 -10.43 49.72 -54.37
C LEU A 120 -9.02 50.32 -54.61
N TRP A 121 -7.97 49.78 -54.00
CA TRP A 121 -6.61 50.23 -54.25
C TRP A 121 -6.17 49.96 -55.70
N LYS A 122 -6.45 48.74 -56.20
CA LYS A 122 -6.22 48.45 -57.67
C LYS A 122 -6.90 49.40 -58.62
N GLN A 123 -8.02 49.98 -58.22
CA GLN A 123 -8.73 51.00 -58.96
C GLN A 123 -8.26 52.44 -58.70
N SER A 124 -7.19 52.59 -57.92
CA SER A 124 -6.58 53.85 -57.43
C SER A 124 -7.58 54.74 -56.64
N LEU A 125 -8.58 54.14 -56.01
CA LEU A 125 -9.60 54.84 -55.22
C LEU A 125 -9.19 55.06 -53.78
N VAL A 126 -8.18 54.28 -53.26
CA VAL A 126 -7.61 54.39 -51.89
C VAL A 126 -6.11 54.32 -51.97
N PRO A 127 -5.36 54.93 -50.96
CA PRO A 127 -3.92 54.88 -50.90
C PRO A 127 -3.45 53.52 -50.40
N ILE A 128 -2.24 53.08 -50.82
CA ILE A 128 -1.61 51.82 -50.40
C ILE A 128 -1.47 51.72 -48.87
N SER A 129 -1.29 52.86 -48.19
CA SER A 129 -1.20 52.91 -46.71
C SER A 129 -2.40 52.25 -46.00
N ARG A 130 -3.59 52.33 -46.58
CA ARG A 130 -4.81 51.69 -46.04
C ARG A 130 -4.68 50.15 -46.07
N VAL A 131 -4.18 49.62 -47.19
CA VAL A 131 -3.92 48.18 -47.34
C VAL A 131 -2.88 47.72 -46.29
N THR A 132 -1.74 48.46 -46.22
CA THR A 132 -0.64 48.11 -45.31
C THR A 132 -1.03 48.18 -43.82
N ILE A 133 -1.95 49.07 -43.43
CA ILE A 133 -2.47 49.12 -42.06
C ILE A 133 -3.24 47.84 -41.74
N LEU A 134 -4.18 47.44 -42.63
CA LEU A 134 -4.99 46.23 -42.41
C LEU A 134 -4.15 44.94 -42.45
N GLU A 135 -3.11 44.89 -43.29
CA GLU A 135 -2.17 43.77 -43.30
C GLU A 135 -1.38 43.68 -42.00
N ARG A 136 -0.92 44.78 -41.43
CA ARG A 136 -0.25 44.81 -40.12
C ARG A 136 -1.19 44.42 -38.98
N ASP A 137 -2.44 44.91 -39.03
CA ASP A 137 -3.44 44.53 -38.02
C ASP A 137 -3.77 43.03 -38.06
N SER A 138 -3.95 42.49 -39.30
CA SER A 138 -4.15 41.07 -39.52
C SER A 138 -2.96 40.23 -38.93
N ALA A 139 -1.73 40.61 -39.30
CA ALA A 139 -0.53 39.91 -38.77
C ALA A 139 -0.39 39.99 -37.25
N ARG A 140 -0.73 41.14 -36.63
CA ARG A 140 -0.75 41.29 -35.17
C ARG A 140 -1.80 40.39 -34.53
N MET A 141 -3.03 40.36 -35.07
CA MET A 141 -4.12 39.52 -34.54
C MET A 141 -3.81 38.02 -34.68
N ASP A 142 -3.17 37.62 -35.76
CA ASP A 142 -2.73 36.23 -35.96
C ASP A 142 -1.65 35.83 -34.98
N GLY A 143 -0.71 36.72 -34.69
CA GLY A 143 0.30 36.53 -33.65
C GLY A 143 -0.35 36.39 -32.25
N GLU A 144 -1.34 37.24 -31.91
CA GLU A 144 -2.08 37.16 -30.65
C GLU A 144 -2.82 35.82 -30.52
N ARG A 145 -3.47 35.36 -31.62
CA ARG A 145 -4.16 34.06 -31.69
C ARG A 145 -3.17 32.90 -31.50
N ALA A 146 -2.02 32.96 -32.17
CA ALA A 146 -0.97 31.95 -32.03
C ALA A 146 -0.44 31.86 -30.57
N ALA A 147 -0.27 33.01 -29.88
CA ALA A 147 0.10 33.06 -28.49
C ALA A 147 -0.91 32.36 -27.55
N LEU A 148 -2.22 32.58 -27.81
CA LEU A 148 -3.31 31.91 -27.07
C LEU A 148 -3.28 30.37 -27.29
N VAL A 149 -3.05 29.94 -28.55
CA VAL A 149 -2.91 28.50 -28.85
C VAL A 149 -1.70 27.89 -28.15
N ALA A 150 -0.56 28.61 -28.10
CA ALA A 150 0.61 28.17 -27.35
C ALA A 150 0.34 28.09 -25.84
N GLN A 151 -0.42 29.02 -25.28
CA GLN A 151 -0.86 28.97 -23.88
C GLN A 151 -1.73 27.75 -23.59
N GLN A 152 -2.64 27.37 -24.49
CA GLN A 152 -3.42 26.13 -24.36
C GLN A 152 -2.52 24.90 -24.37
N ALA A 153 -1.56 24.84 -25.29
CA ALA A 153 -0.61 23.73 -25.37
C ALA A 153 0.18 23.59 -24.07
N GLN A 154 0.62 24.70 -23.46
CA GLN A 154 1.29 24.70 -22.17
C GLN A 154 0.39 24.16 -21.04
N SER A 155 -0.89 24.58 -21.01
CA SER A 155 -1.85 24.08 -20.01
C SER A 155 -2.11 22.57 -20.19
N ARG A 156 -2.21 22.06 -21.41
CA ARG A 156 -2.32 20.61 -21.69
C ARG A 156 -1.08 19.83 -21.24
N GLY A 157 0.12 20.39 -21.46
CA GLY A 157 1.35 19.80 -20.96
C GLY A 157 1.36 19.67 -19.43
N ARG A 158 0.89 20.69 -18.72
CA ARG A 158 0.76 20.65 -17.25
C ARG A 158 -0.27 19.61 -16.79
N ILE A 159 -1.38 19.43 -17.50
CA ILE A 159 -2.35 18.38 -17.20
C ILE A 159 -1.69 17.01 -17.29
N ALA A 160 -0.97 16.72 -18.37
CA ALA A 160 -0.25 15.47 -18.54
C ALA A 160 0.76 15.20 -17.42
N GLU A 161 1.48 16.24 -16.95
CA GLU A 161 2.39 16.13 -15.80
C GLU A 161 1.65 15.77 -14.50
N LEU A 162 0.48 16.37 -14.26
CA LEU A 162 -0.34 16.08 -13.08
C LEU A 162 -0.95 14.67 -13.13
N GLU A 163 -1.38 14.20 -14.29
CA GLU A 163 -1.85 12.84 -14.51
C GLU A 163 -0.74 11.82 -14.24
N LEU A 164 0.48 12.07 -14.71
CA LEU A 164 1.64 11.23 -14.39
C LEU A 164 1.91 11.19 -12.89
N LYS A 165 1.78 12.30 -12.16
CA LYS A 165 1.92 12.33 -10.70
C LYS A 165 0.85 11.50 -10.00
N ILE A 166 -0.39 11.49 -10.49
CA ILE A 166 -1.45 10.63 -9.96
C ILE A 166 -1.09 9.16 -10.16
N HIS A 167 -0.61 8.78 -11.33
CA HIS A 167 -0.14 7.41 -11.59
C HIS A 167 1.05 7.02 -10.73
N GLN A 168 1.99 7.96 -10.50
CA GLN A 168 3.16 7.73 -9.64
C GLN A 168 2.75 7.39 -8.20
N ILE A 169 1.73 8.05 -7.64
CA ILE A 169 1.21 7.74 -6.30
C ILE A 169 0.77 6.27 -6.20
N ASP A 170 0.13 5.73 -7.24
CA ASP A 170 -0.31 4.32 -7.25
C ASP A 170 0.87 3.35 -7.43
N GLN A 171 1.84 3.72 -8.26
CA GLN A 171 3.02 2.92 -8.50
C GLN A 171 3.92 2.85 -7.26
N ASP A 172 4.09 3.97 -6.55
CA ASP A 172 4.83 4.03 -5.28
C ASP A 172 4.18 3.14 -4.24
N LEU A 173 2.84 3.19 -4.08
CA LEU A 173 2.11 2.30 -3.21
C LEU A 173 2.37 0.83 -3.55
N SER A 174 2.25 0.46 -4.83
CA SER A 174 2.45 -0.94 -5.28
C SER A 174 3.86 -1.43 -4.98
N THR A 175 4.85 -0.55 -5.16
CA THR A 175 6.26 -0.84 -4.87
C THR A 175 6.50 -1.02 -3.37
N ASP A 176 5.98 -0.12 -2.55
CA ASP A 176 6.13 -0.16 -1.10
C ASP A 176 5.44 -1.39 -0.52
N VAL A 177 4.19 -1.65 -0.93
CA VAL A 177 3.45 -2.84 -0.51
C VAL A 177 4.17 -4.11 -0.93
N GLY A 178 4.71 -4.17 -2.15
CA GLY A 178 5.47 -5.33 -2.64
C GLY A 178 6.69 -5.64 -1.78
N LYS A 179 7.47 -4.62 -1.41
CA LYS A 179 8.64 -4.77 -0.52
C LYS A 179 8.24 -5.25 0.88
N GLU A 180 7.28 -4.56 1.49
CA GLU A 180 6.81 -4.89 2.84
C GLU A 180 6.24 -6.31 2.92
N MET A 181 5.45 -6.72 1.93
CA MET A 181 4.92 -8.08 1.85
C MET A 181 6.01 -9.14 1.68
N ALA A 182 7.07 -8.86 0.92
CA ALA A 182 8.21 -9.78 0.79
C ALA A 182 8.94 -9.94 2.13
N GLU A 183 9.19 -8.84 2.84
CA GLU A 183 9.80 -8.88 4.17
C GLU A 183 8.93 -9.61 5.20
N ILE A 184 7.62 -9.37 5.20
CA ILE A 184 6.69 -10.06 6.09
C ILE A 184 6.73 -11.56 5.83
N ARG A 185 6.68 -12.01 4.57
CA ARG A 185 6.72 -13.44 4.22
C ARG A 185 8.01 -14.11 4.70
N ALA A 186 9.15 -13.45 4.51
CA ALA A 186 10.44 -13.98 4.97
C ALA A 186 10.46 -14.14 6.50
N LYS A 187 10.00 -13.13 7.24
CA LYS A 187 9.91 -13.17 8.71
C LYS A 187 8.88 -14.18 9.20
N GLN A 188 7.74 -14.32 8.54
CA GLN A 188 6.73 -15.32 8.87
C GLN A 188 7.27 -16.75 8.74
N SER A 189 8.04 -17.03 7.67
CA SER A 189 8.69 -18.33 7.52
C SER A 189 9.63 -18.62 8.68
N GLU A 190 10.52 -17.69 9.02
CA GLU A 190 11.44 -17.82 10.16
C GLU A 190 10.69 -18.03 11.47
N MET A 191 9.67 -17.22 11.76
CA MET A 191 8.89 -17.33 12.99
C MET A 191 8.05 -18.61 13.04
N SER A 192 7.59 -19.12 11.88
CA SER A 192 6.89 -20.41 11.82
C SER A 192 7.80 -21.57 12.25
N GLU A 193 9.04 -21.60 11.77
CA GLU A 193 10.03 -22.60 12.22
C GLU A 193 10.32 -22.48 13.72
N ARG A 194 10.50 -21.25 14.22
CA ARG A 194 10.68 -21.01 15.67
C ARG A 194 9.48 -21.46 16.49
N ARG A 195 8.26 -21.29 15.97
CA ARG A 195 7.05 -21.76 16.64
C ARG A 195 7.05 -23.28 16.75
N ILE A 196 7.38 -24.00 15.67
CA ILE A 196 7.46 -25.46 15.68
C ILE A 196 8.46 -25.93 16.75
N ALA A 197 9.63 -25.28 16.80
CA ALA A 197 10.65 -25.62 17.83
C ALA A 197 10.16 -25.33 19.25
N ALA A 198 9.46 -24.20 19.46
CA ALA A 198 8.90 -23.85 20.77
C ALA A 198 7.75 -24.79 21.19
N GLU A 199 6.92 -25.22 20.25
CA GLU A 199 5.87 -26.23 20.47
C GLU A 199 6.46 -27.60 20.84
N ASP A 200 7.54 -28.02 20.16
CA ASP A 200 8.23 -29.26 20.48
C ASP A 200 8.86 -29.20 21.88
N GLN A 201 9.53 -28.09 22.24
CA GLN A 201 10.04 -27.88 23.58
C GLN A 201 8.92 -27.96 24.64
N LEU A 202 7.75 -27.38 24.36
CA LEU A 202 6.61 -27.43 25.27
C LEU A 202 6.06 -28.86 25.42
N LYS A 203 6.04 -29.67 24.37
CA LYS A 203 5.63 -31.08 24.40
C LYS A 203 6.59 -31.95 25.26
N ARG A 204 7.90 -31.65 25.21
CA ARG A 204 8.92 -32.38 25.93
C ARG A 204 8.96 -32.08 27.45
N ILE A 205 8.16 -31.12 27.91
CA ILE A 205 8.03 -30.79 29.34
C ILE A 205 7.36 -31.93 30.10
N ASP A 206 6.38 -32.60 29.50
CA ASP A 206 5.78 -33.79 30.07
C ASP A 206 6.57 -35.00 29.59
N LEU A 207 7.39 -35.56 30.53
CA LEU A 207 8.08 -36.78 30.27
C LEU A 207 7.11 -37.96 30.45
N VAL A 208 6.88 -38.69 29.35
CA VAL A 208 5.96 -39.82 29.32
C VAL A 208 6.75 -41.12 29.44
N SER A 209 6.17 -42.12 30.13
CA SER A 209 6.75 -43.46 30.16
C SER A 209 6.81 -44.05 28.72
N PRO A 210 7.95 -44.59 28.29
CA PRO A 210 8.07 -45.24 26.99
C PRO A 210 7.24 -46.53 26.87
N GLU A 211 7.01 -47.23 28.00
CA GLU A 211 6.29 -48.50 28.06
C GLU A 211 5.43 -48.59 29.32
N ASP A 212 4.46 -49.48 29.32
CA ASP A 212 3.67 -49.82 30.50
C ASP A 212 4.53 -50.66 31.47
N GLY A 213 4.60 -50.27 32.72
CA GLY A 213 5.47 -50.94 33.70
C GLY A 213 5.40 -50.29 35.07
N ARG A 214 6.25 -50.79 35.98
CA ARG A 214 6.38 -50.32 37.36
C ARG A 214 7.64 -49.54 37.57
N VAL A 215 7.52 -48.40 38.27
CA VAL A 215 8.69 -47.60 38.68
C VAL A 215 9.47 -48.38 39.76
N PHE A 216 10.69 -48.81 39.41
CA PHE A 216 11.55 -49.55 40.30
C PHE A 216 12.45 -48.66 41.15
N GLN A 217 13.04 -47.63 40.50
CA GLN A 217 13.94 -46.69 41.20
C GLN A 217 13.68 -45.27 40.71
N ARG A 218 13.61 -44.32 41.65
CA ARG A 218 13.42 -42.91 41.39
C ARG A 218 14.60 -42.12 41.93
N ASN A 219 15.32 -41.37 41.06
CA ASN A 219 16.49 -40.58 41.47
C ASN A 219 16.11 -39.15 41.83
N VAL A 220 14.93 -38.65 41.40
CA VAL A 220 14.42 -37.31 41.72
C VAL A 220 13.34 -37.40 42.78
N HIS A 221 13.57 -36.72 43.91
CA HIS A 221 12.72 -36.81 45.09
C HIS A 221 12.06 -35.47 45.47
N THR A 222 12.52 -34.34 44.91
CA THR A 222 12.14 -33.01 45.36
C THR A 222 11.45 -32.24 44.21
N VAL A 223 10.29 -31.64 44.49
CA VAL A 223 9.64 -30.71 43.59
C VAL A 223 10.46 -29.43 43.52
N GLY A 224 10.76 -28.93 42.31
CA GLY A 224 11.65 -27.80 42.10
C GLY A 224 13.14 -28.15 42.03
N GLY A 225 13.50 -29.46 42.11
CA GLY A 225 14.85 -29.91 41.87
C GLY A 225 15.33 -29.70 40.45
N VAL A 226 16.64 -29.52 40.27
CA VAL A 226 17.28 -29.38 38.96
C VAL A 226 17.80 -30.74 38.51
N VAL A 227 17.44 -31.16 37.29
CA VAL A 227 17.94 -32.38 36.66
C VAL A 227 18.84 -31.99 35.49
N GLN A 228 20.03 -32.63 35.41
CA GLN A 228 20.93 -32.37 34.28
C GLN A 228 20.54 -33.16 33.02
N ALA A 229 20.90 -32.64 31.86
CA ALA A 229 20.65 -33.33 30.62
C ALA A 229 21.40 -34.69 30.57
N GLY A 230 20.70 -35.78 30.27
CA GLY A 230 21.27 -37.14 30.25
C GLY A 230 21.26 -37.86 31.60
N GLU A 231 20.83 -37.22 32.69
CA GLU A 231 20.71 -37.86 33.99
C GLU A 231 19.47 -38.78 34.05
N PRO A 232 19.63 -40.07 34.48
CA PRO A 232 18.49 -40.98 34.60
C PRO A 232 17.56 -40.52 35.73
N ILE A 233 16.31 -40.23 35.42
CA ILE A 233 15.31 -39.74 36.37
C ILE A 233 14.68 -40.88 37.15
N MET A 234 14.37 -42.00 36.47
CA MET A 234 13.79 -43.20 37.06
C MET A 234 14.05 -44.44 36.19
N LEU A 235 13.96 -45.59 36.79
CA LEU A 235 13.95 -46.89 36.13
C LEU A 235 12.52 -47.44 36.09
N ILE A 236 12.08 -47.88 34.91
CA ILE A 236 10.77 -48.52 34.72
C ILE A 236 11.01 -49.97 34.30
N VAL A 237 10.41 -50.89 35.00
CA VAL A 237 10.40 -52.31 34.67
C VAL A 237 9.12 -52.62 33.91
N PRO A 238 9.19 -53.06 32.67
CA PRO A 238 8.02 -53.42 31.89
C PRO A 238 7.24 -54.60 32.50
N ASP A 239 5.91 -54.54 32.50
CA ASP A 239 5.07 -55.62 32.99
C ASP A 239 5.03 -56.85 31.99
N SER A 240 5.55 -56.66 30.78
CA SER A 240 5.52 -57.67 29.72
C SER A 240 6.80 -58.47 29.54
N ASP A 241 7.83 -58.27 30.40
CA ASP A 241 9.07 -59.00 30.28
C ASP A 241 8.90 -60.44 30.80
N SER A 242 8.65 -61.34 29.87
CA SER A 242 8.84 -62.75 30.14
C SER A 242 10.35 -63.01 30.25
N LEU A 243 10.81 -63.28 31.46
CA LEU A 243 12.15 -63.78 31.71
C LEU A 243 12.49 -64.91 30.77
N ILE A 244 13.50 -64.69 29.90
CA ILE A 244 14.14 -65.76 29.12
C ILE A 244 15.09 -66.52 29.98
#